data_30a5ae7aefaab2ad738b08c5cb4159e3
#
_entry.id   30a5ae7aefaab2ad738b08c5cb4159e3
#
_cell.length_a   1.000
_cell.length_b   1.000
_cell.length_c   1.000
_cell.angle_alpha   90.00
_cell.angle_beta   90.00
_cell.angle_gamma   90.00
#
_symmetry.space_group_name_H-M   'P 1'
#
loop_
_entity.id
_entity.type
_entity.pdbx_description
1 polymer ?
#
loop_
_entity_poly.entity_id
_entity_poly.type
_entity_poly.pdbx_seq_one_letter_code
_entity_poly.pdbx_strand_id
1 'polypeptide(L)'
;MQYMLWYIEWDILAIDGITLTVKASGTGIGYDILVSPSVLGNIPFDKKISLWIHHHKTDVSELLFGFISVDERRLFRDLNKVNGIGGRTALALLWLGGDVLVRAIQMEDDKLLSSVPWIGKKTAQKIIVDLKWSIDFSKKSNPPEQKIQNNNDTILISSLVSMGYDKNRVEAIIGEIETNLPLEIRTIEAIRSLAK
;
A
#
# COMPACT_ATOMS: atom_id res chain seq x y z
N MET A 1 -5.26 15.72 -0.82
CA MET A 1 -6.32 14.99 -1.53
C MET A 1 -6.67 13.75 -0.72
N GLN A 2 -7.86 13.69 -0.16
CA GLN A 2 -8.28 12.64 0.77
C GLN A 2 -8.86 11.49 -0.07
N TYR A 3 -8.24 10.29 0.00
CA TYR A 3 -8.72 9.10 -0.71
C TYR A 3 -9.90 8.52 0.09
N MET A 4 -11.02 8.27 -0.58
CA MET A 4 -12.27 7.80 0.06
C MET A 4 -12.24 6.29 0.35
N LEU A 5 -11.41 5.51 -0.37
CA LEU A 5 -11.25 4.07 -0.22
C LEU A 5 -9.77 3.73 -0.07
N TRP A 6 -9.40 3.07 1.04
CA TRP A 6 -8.00 2.71 1.34
C TRP A 6 -7.77 1.22 1.40
N TYR A 7 -8.74 0.50 1.94
CA TYR A 7 -8.69 -0.93 2.19
C TYR A 7 -10.09 -1.49 2.13
N ILE A 8 -10.22 -2.68 1.57
CA ILE A 8 -11.48 -3.41 1.47
C ILE A 8 -11.29 -4.86 1.88
N GLU A 9 -12.34 -5.44 2.43
CA GLU A 9 -12.46 -6.87 2.70
C GLU A 9 -13.85 -7.30 2.22
N TRP A 10 -13.91 -7.83 0.99
CA TRP A 10 -15.16 -8.04 0.29
C TRP A 10 -15.22 -9.39 -0.41
N ASP A 11 -16.42 -9.80 -0.82
CA ASP A 11 -16.65 -11.03 -1.58
C ASP A 11 -16.38 -10.80 -3.07
N ILE A 12 -15.68 -11.74 -3.71
CA ILE A 12 -15.47 -11.73 -5.17
C ILE A 12 -16.71 -12.27 -5.86
N LEU A 13 -17.31 -11.47 -6.73
CA LEU A 13 -18.45 -11.88 -7.57
C LEU A 13 -18.00 -12.44 -8.92
N ALA A 14 -17.05 -11.78 -9.57
CA ALA A 14 -16.56 -12.14 -10.90
C ALA A 14 -15.10 -11.75 -11.09
N ILE A 15 -14.46 -12.41 -12.04
CA ILE A 15 -13.10 -12.12 -12.48
C ILE A 15 -13.14 -12.04 -14.01
N ASP A 16 -12.72 -10.91 -14.56
CA ASP A 16 -12.59 -10.70 -16.00
C ASP A 16 -11.22 -10.06 -16.32
N GLY A 17 -10.31 -10.88 -16.82
CA GLY A 17 -8.92 -10.49 -17.06
C GLY A 17 -8.26 -9.95 -15.79
N ILE A 18 -7.95 -8.66 -15.76
CA ILE A 18 -7.36 -7.97 -14.61
C ILE A 18 -8.38 -7.24 -13.75
N THR A 19 -9.67 -7.43 -14.00
CA THR A 19 -10.75 -6.79 -13.27
C THR A 19 -11.39 -7.78 -12.31
N LEU A 20 -11.44 -7.43 -11.04
CA LEU A 20 -12.24 -8.10 -10.04
C LEU A 20 -13.52 -7.29 -9.80
N THR A 21 -14.67 -7.92 -10.00
CA THR A 21 -15.93 -7.40 -9.47
C THR A 21 -16.11 -7.92 -8.06
N VAL A 22 -16.14 -7.02 -7.10
CA VAL A 22 -16.26 -7.35 -5.68
C VAL A 22 -17.51 -6.71 -5.08
N LYS A 23 -18.08 -7.35 -4.06
CA LYS A 23 -19.29 -6.89 -3.38
C LYS A 23 -18.99 -6.61 -1.91
N ALA A 24 -19.34 -5.43 -1.47
CA ALA A 24 -19.32 -5.09 -0.06
C ALA A 24 -20.44 -5.86 0.68
N SER A 25 -20.04 -6.67 1.67
CA SER A 25 -20.96 -7.50 2.44
C SER A 25 -22.09 -6.68 3.07
N GLY A 26 -23.33 -7.13 2.87
CA GLY A 26 -24.54 -6.50 3.44
C GLY A 26 -25.04 -5.22 2.75
N THR A 27 -24.36 -4.68 1.73
CA THR A 27 -24.74 -3.41 1.10
C THR A 27 -25.46 -3.55 -0.24
N GLY A 28 -25.32 -4.68 -0.93
CA GLY A 28 -25.81 -4.85 -2.30
C GLY A 28 -25.05 -4.06 -3.36
N ILE A 29 -23.96 -3.35 -2.99
CA ILE A 29 -23.14 -2.53 -3.89
C ILE A 29 -21.91 -3.33 -4.30
N GLY A 30 -21.63 -3.37 -5.61
CA GLY A 30 -20.43 -3.96 -6.19
C GLY A 30 -19.53 -2.90 -6.80
N TYR A 31 -18.24 -3.23 -6.90
CA TYR A 31 -17.22 -2.37 -7.51
C TYR A 31 -16.32 -3.19 -8.42
N ASP A 32 -15.96 -2.61 -9.55
CA ASP A 32 -14.93 -3.14 -10.42
C ASP A 32 -13.57 -2.56 -10.04
N ILE A 33 -12.61 -3.45 -9.76
CA ILE A 33 -11.27 -3.10 -9.30
C ILE A 33 -10.26 -3.70 -10.28
N LEU A 34 -9.42 -2.86 -10.85
CA LEU A 34 -8.26 -3.30 -11.63
C LEU A 34 -7.18 -3.76 -10.66
N VAL A 35 -6.75 -5.00 -10.78
CA VAL A 35 -5.84 -5.59 -9.80
C VAL A 35 -4.48 -5.93 -10.38
N SER A 36 -3.47 -5.94 -9.51
CA SER A 36 -2.12 -6.36 -9.87
C SER A 36 -2.04 -7.88 -10.05
N PRO A 37 -1.01 -8.38 -10.74
CA PRO A 37 -0.80 -9.81 -10.95
C PRO A 37 -0.70 -10.60 -9.65
N SER A 38 -0.10 -10.01 -8.63
CA SER A 38 0.04 -10.63 -7.31
C SER A 38 -1.33 -10.92 -6.66
N VAL A 39 -2.32 -10.08 -6.91
CA VAL A 39 -3.70 -10.32 -6.46
C VAL A 39 -4.29 -11.53 -7.18
N LEU A 40 -4.17 -11.59 -8.51
CA LEU A 40 -4.71 -12.70 -9.31
C LEU A 40 -4.09 -14.05 -8.95
N GLY A 41 -2.78 -14.05 -8.64
CA GLY A 41 -2.06 -15.25 -8.21
C GLY A 41 -2.40 -15.72 -6.78
N ASN A 42 -3.10 -14.91 -5.99
CA ASN A 42 -3.42 -15.17 -4.59
C ASN A 42 -4.93 -15.08 -4.28
N ILE A 43 -5.78 -15.38 -5.25
CA ILE A 43 -7.23 -15.38 -5.03
C ILE A 43 -7.61 -16.49 -4.05
N PRO A 44 -8.24 -16.16 -2.90
CA PRO A 44 -8.63 -17.16 -1.91
C PRO A 44 -9.74 -18.07 -2.39
N PHE A 45 -9.72 -19.31 -1.93
CA PHE A 45 -10.72 -20.32 -2.30
C PHE A 45 -12.15 -19.96 -1.84
N ASP A 46 -12.27 -19.30 -0.70
CA ASP A 46 -13.54 -18.83 -0.12
C ASP A 46 -14.10 -17.57 -0.81
N LYS A 47 -13.40 -17.08 -1.85
CA LYS A 47 -13.76 -15.88 -2.62
C LYS A 47 -13.88 -14.59 -1.80
N LYS A 48 -13.31 -14.55 -0.59
CA LYS A 48 -13.13 -13.31 0.17
C LYS A 48 -11.77 -12.74 -0.11
N ILE A 49 -11.69 -11.45 -0.32
CA ILE A 49 -10.43 -10.80 -0.64
C ILE A 49 -10.26 -9.51 0.15
N SER A 50 -9.03 -9.31 0.62
CA SER A 50 -8.59 -8.09 1.28
C SER A 50 -7.62 -7.35 0.37
N LEU A 51 -7.94 -6.11 0.01
CA LEU A 51 -7.14 -5.33 -0.92
C LEU A 51 -6.83 -3.94 -0.39
N TRP A 52 -5.61 -3.50 -0.64
CA TRP A 52 -5.22 -2.10 -0.54
C TRP A 52 -5.62 -1.36 -1.81
N ILE A 53 -6.36 -0.27 -1.68
CA ILE A 53 -6.95 0.43 -2.81
C ILE A 53 -6.22 1.73 -3.11
N HIS A 54 -5.99 1.99 -4.39
CA HIS A 54 -5.70 3.30 -4.93
C HIS A 54 -6.89 3.77 -5.77
N HIS A 55 -7.54 4.83 -5.30
CA HIS A 55 -8.64 5.47 -6.00
C HIS A 55 -8.09 6.56 -6.91
N HIS A 56 -8.17 6.33 -8.21
CA HIS A 56 -7.74 7.29 -9.23
C HIS A 56 -8.96 7.99 -9.79
N LYS A 57 -9.03 9.29 -9.54
CA LYS A 57 -10.14 10.14 -9.98
C LYS A 57 -9.62 11.23 -10.90
N THR A 58 -10.25 11.35 -12.05
CA THR A 58 -10.09 12.47 -13.00
C THR A 58 -11.45 13.11 -13.22
N ASP A 59 -11.50 14.20 -13.99
CA ASP A 59 -12.77 14.87 -14.32
C ASP A 59 -13.71 14.01 -15.17
N VAL A 60 -13.14 13.01 -15.88
CA VAL A 60 -13.89 12.18 -16.85
C VAL A 60 -13.92 10.70 -16.48
N SER A 61 -13.19 10.27 -15.48
CA SER A 61 -13.13 8.85 -15.09
C SER A 61 -12.78 8.65 -13.64
N GLU A 62 -13.27 7.55 -13.10
CA GLU A 62 -12.99 7.10 -11.75
C GLU A 62 -12.63 5.61 -11.80
N LEU A 63 -11.43 5.26 -11.34
CA LEU A 63 -10.90 3.90 -11.39
C LEU A 63 -10.39 3.49 -10.01
N LEU A 64 -10.64 2.23 -9.66
CA LEU A 64 -10.08 1.61 -8.47
C LEU A 64 -8.98 0.63 -8.87
N PHE A 65 -7.84 0.73 -8.22
CA PHE A 65 -6.72 -0.20 -8.37
C PHE A 65 -6.50 -0.92 -7.05
N GLY A 66 -6.40 -2.25 -7.10
CA GLY A 66 -6.28 -3.12 -5.94
C GLY A 66 -4.93 -3.84 -5.88
N PHE A 67 -4.36 -3.92 -4.67
CA PHE A 67 -3.05 -4.48 -4.40
C PHE A 67 -3.11 -5.37 -3.17
N ILE A 68 -2.28 -6.41 -3.15
CA ILE A 68 -2.22 -7.34 -2.01
C ILE A 68 -1.46 -6.74 -0.81
N SER A 69 -0.57 -5.78 -1.07
CA SER A 69 0.24 -5.14 -0.03
C SER A 69 0.30 -3.62 -0.15
N VAL A 70 0.61 -2.97 0.97
CA VAL A 70 0.87 -1.51 1.03
C VAL A 70 2.05 -1.12 0.16
N ASP A 71 3.08 -1.97 0.10
CA ASP A 71 4.30 -1.68 -0.65
C ASP A 71 4.05 -1.71 -2.15
N GLU A 72 3.29 -2.69 -2.62
CA GLU A 72 2.89 -2.76 -4.03
C GLU A 72 2.05 -1.54 -4.41
N ARG A 73 1.10 -1.13 -3.55
CA ARG A 73 0.34 0.10 -3.75
C ARG A 73 1.22 1.35 -3.74
N ARG A 74 2.26 1.40 -2.88
CA ARG A 74 3.22 2.51 -2.85
C ARG A 74 4.01 2.58 -4.15
N LEU A 75 4.55 1.45 -4.59
CA LEU A 75 5.28 1.35 -5.85
C LEU A 75 4.42 1.79 -7.04
N PHE A 76 3.17 1.33 -7.11
CA PHE A 76 2.21 1.80 -8.10
C PHE A 76 2.03 3.32 -8.08
N ARG A 77 1.87 3.91 -6.89
CA ARG A 77 1.70 5.36 -6.74
C ARG A 77 2.92 6.14 -7.19
N ASP A 78 4.11 5.63 -6.91
CA ASP A 78 5.36 6.27 -7.33
C ASP A 78 5.54 6.19 -8.84
N LEU A 79 5.24 5.06 -9.47
CA LEU A 79 5.17 4.94 -10.93
C LEU A 79 4.17 5.92 -11.55
N ASN A 80 2.99 6.05 -10.97
CA ASN A 80 1.92 6.93 -11.48
C ASN A 80 2.22 8.43 -11.32
N LYS A 81 3.24 8.81 -10.54
CA LYS A 81 3.76 10.20 -10.46
C LYS A 81 4.66 10.55 -11.64
N VAL A 82 5.25 9.56 -12.29
CA VAL A 82 6.13 9.78 -13.46
C VAL A 82 5.29 10.30 -14.62
N ASN A 83 5.64 11.46 -15.12
CA ASN A 83 4.89 12.09 -16.22
C ASN A 83 4.88 11.19 -17.46
N GLY A 84 3.69 10.87 -17.97
CA GLY A 84 3.47 9.95 -19.09
C GLY A 84 3.15 8.51 -18.65
N ILE A 85 3.18 8.21 -17.35
CA ILE A 85 2.74 6.93 -16.80
C ILE A 85 1.35 7.09 -16.17
N GLY A 86 0.35 6.54 -16.84
CA GLY A 86 -1.00 6.44 -16.27
C GLY A 86 -1.20 5.19 -15.44
N GLY A 87 -2.34 5.10 -14.73
CA GLY A 87 -2.62 3.97 -13.83
C GLY A 87 -2.56 2.60 -14.51
N ARG A 88 -3.07 2.47 -15.75
CA ARG A 88 -2.99 1.19 -16.50
C ARG A 88 -1.56 0.81 -16.86
N THR A 89 -0.73 1.78 -17.23
CA THR A 89 0.70 1.57 -17.53
C THR A 89 1.48 1.24 -16.27
N ALA A 90 1.21 1.93 -15.15
CA ALA A 90 1.80 1.62 -13.86
C ALA A 90 1.43 0.20 -13.41
N LEU A 91 0.17 -0.22 -13.60
CA LEU A 91 -0.27 -1.58 -13.31
C LEU A 91 0.44 -2.61 -14.20
N ALA A 92 0.63 -2.29 -15.51
CA ALA A 92 1.36 -3.16 -16.43
C ALA A 92 2.83 -3.36 -16.02
N LEU A 93 3.50 -2.33 -15.48
CA LEU A 93 4.86 -2.46 -14.96
C LEU A 93 4.95 -3.44 -13.79
N LEU A 94 3.92 -3.52 -12.94
CA LEU A 94 3.87 -4.46 -11.83
C LEU A 94 3.80 -5.93 -12.28
N TRP A 95 3.50 -6.21 -13.57
CA TRP A 95 3.59 -7.56 -14.14
C TRP A 95 5.01 -8.11 -14.20
N LEU A 96 6.03 -7.27 -14.14
CA LEU A 96 7.40 -7.71 -13.97
C LEU A 96 7.68 -8.31 -12.57
N GLY A 97 6.76 -8.09 -11.62
CA GLY A 97 6.96 -8.36 -10.20
C GLY A 97 7.64 -7.19 -9.49
N GLY A 98 7.18 -6.87 -8.28
CA GLY A 98 7.65 -5.69 -7.54
C GLY A 98 9.16 -5.66 -7.33
N ASP A 99 9.75 -6.78 -6.88
CA ASP A 99 11.20 -6.88 -6.63
C ASP A 99 12.02 -6.76 -7.93
N VAL A 100 11.54 -7.35 -9.03
CA VAL A 100 12.22 -7.29 -10.34
C VAL A 100 12.17 -5.87 -10.89
N LEU A 101 11.02 -5.22 -10.82
CA LEU A 101 10.83 -3.84 -11.24
C LEU A 101 11.74 -2.88 -10.47
N VAL A 102 11.79 -3.04 -9.17
CA VAL A 102 12.66 -2.26 -8.28
C VAL A 102 14.13 -2.42 -8.67
N ARG A 103 14.60 -3.66 -8.86
CA ARG A 103 15.97 -3.95 -9.31
C ARG A 103 16.26 -3.35 -10.68
N ALA A 104 15.31 -3.44 -11.62
CA ALA A 104 15.48 -2.86 -12.96
C ALA A 104 15.70 -1.33 -12.89
N ILE A 105 14.96 -0.64 -12.01
CA ILE A 105 15.13 0.80 -11.80
C ILE A 105 16.50 1.10 -11.17
N GLN A 106 16.93 0.32 -10.16
CA GLN A 106 18.22 0.51 -9.48
C GLN A 106 19.41 0.26 -10.40
N MET A 107 19.33 -0.79 -11.23
CA MET A 107 20.39 -1.20 -12.17
C MET A 107 20.31 -0.44 -13.51
N GLU A 108 19.38 0.51 -13.63
CA GLU A 108 19.15 1.28 -14.85
C GLU A 108 18.87 0.40 -16.10
N ASP A 109 18.19 -0.74 -15.88
CA ASP A 109 17.84 -1.66 -16.97
C ASP A 109 16.64 -1.14 -17.79
N ASP A 110 16.93 -0.18 -18.69
CA ASP A 110 15.94 0.40 -19.58
C ASP A 110 15.38 -0.63 -20.59
N LYS A 111 16.13 -1.69 -20.89
CA LYS A 111 15.68 -2.76 -21.79
C LYS A 111 14.57 -3.59 -21.16
N LEU A 112 14.76 -4.00 -19.89
CA LEU A 112 13.73 -4.73 -19.17
C LEU A 112 12.45 -3.89 -19.01
N LEU A 113 12.58 -2.62 -18.63
CA LEU A 113 11.43 -1.74 -18.51
C LEU A 113 10.72 -1.53 -19.85
N SER A 114 11.48 -1.41 -20.95
CA SER A 114 10.93 -1.24 -22.30
C SER A 114 10.28 -2.51 -22.88
N SER A 115 10.46 -3.67 -22.24
CA SER A 115 9.76 -4.90 -22.63
C SER A 115 8.28 -4.90 -22.26
N VAL A 116 7.87 -4.00 -21.36
CA VAL A 116 6.47 -3.84 -20.97
C VAL A 116 5.72 -3.09 -22.09
N PRO A 117 4.52 -3.57 -22.49
CA PRO A 117 3.72 -2.89 -23.50
C PRO A 117 3.51 -1.40 -23.19
N TRP A 118 3.57 -0.57 -24.24
CA TRP A 118 3.42 0.89 -24.20
C TRP A 118 4.58 1.65 -23.54
N ILE A 119 5.62 0.96 -23.06
CA ILE A 119 6.81 1.59 -22.50
C ILE A 119 7.93 1.61 -23.53
N GLY A 120 8.16 2.78 -24.13
CA GLY A 120 9.29 2.99 -25.00
C GLY A 120 10.56 3.32 -24.22
N LYS A 121 11.71 3.27 -24.89
CA LYS A 121 13.03 3.56 -24.29
C LYS A 121 13.07 4.90 -23.54
N LYS A 122 12.49 5.96 -24.11
CA LYS A 122 12.46 7.29 -23.46
C LYS A 122 11.65 7.27 -22.15
N THR A 123 10.54 6.54 -22.13
CA THR A 123 9.70 6.39 -20.95
C THR A 123 10.41 5.56 -19.88
N ALA A 124 11.08 4.46 -20.27
CA ALA A 124 11.88 3.64 -19.37
C ALA A 124 13.00 4.44 -18.70
N GLN A 125 13.74 5.24 -19.47
CA GLN A 125 14.79 6.11 -18.94
C GLN A 125 14.23 7.16 -17.98
N LYS A 126 13.06 7.71 -18.27
CA LYS A 126 12.41 8.66 -17.38
C LYS A 126 11.98 8.01 -16.05
N ILE A 127 11.41 6.80 -16.10
CA ILE A 127 11.10 6.03 -14.89
C ILE A 127 12.35 5.88 -14.02
N ILE A 128 13.48 5.51 -14.61
CA ILE A 128 14.74 5.35 -13.89
C ILE A 128 15.17 6.66 -13.24
N VAL A 129 15.22 7.77 -14.01
CA VAL A 129 15.66 9.07 -13.50
C VAL A 129 14.77 9.56 -12.36
N ASP A 130 13.45 9.46 -12.53
CA ASP A 130 12.48 10.01 -11.56
C ASP A 130 12.40 9.15 -10.29
N LEU A 131 12.61 7.82 -10.37
CA LEU A 131 12.37 6.92 -9.27
C LEU A 131 13.62 6.34 -8.61
N LYS A 132 14.78 6.33 -9.27
CA LYS A 132 16.01 5.72 -8.72
C LYS A 132 16.38 6.20 -7.32
N TRP A 133 16.11 7.47 -7.01
CA TRP A 133 16.44 8.09 -5.73
C TRP A 133 15.24 8.27 -4.80
N SER A 134 14.03 8.13 -5.32
CA SER A 134 12.80 8.37 -4.54
C SER A 134 12.25 7.10 -3.89
N ILE A 135 12.59 5.93 -4.42
CA ILE A 135 12.14 4.68 -3.85
C ILE A 135 13.13 4.25 -2.77
N ASP A 136 12.73 4.40 -1.51
CA ASP A 136 13.48 3.89 -0.36
C ASP A 136 13.24 2.38 -0.23
N PHE A 137 14.14 1.60 -0.79
CA PHE A 137 14.08 0.13 -0.82
C PHE A 137 14.53 -0.53 0.49
N SER A 138 15.04 0.25 1.44
CA SER A 138 15.47 -0.27 2.75
C SER A 138 14.28 -0.65 3.64
N LYS A 139 13.11 -0.12 3.34
CA LYS A 139 11.86 -0.47 4.01
C LYS A 139 11.12 -1.55 3.23
N LYS A 140 11.61 -2.80 3.27
CA LYS A 140 10.72 -3.94 3.10
C LYS A 140 9.70 -3.85 4.23
N SER A 141 8.54 -3.31 3.97
CA SER A 141 7.40 -3.63 4.79
C SER A 141 7.14 -5.11 4.49
N ASN A 142 7.57 -5.96 5.40
CA ASN A 142 7.09 -7.34 5.41
C ASN A 142 5.58 -7.26 5.24
N PRO A 143 4.97 -8.14 4.39
CA PRO A 143 3.53 -8.26 4.42
C PRO A 143 3.15 -8.42 5.89
N PRO A 144 2.00 -7.93 6.32
CA PRO A 144 1.53 -8.29 7.63
C PRO A 144 1.30 -9.80 7.60
N GLU A 145 2.36 -10.58 7.80
CA GLU A 145 2.21 -11.83 8.49
C GLU A 145 1.43 -11.43 9.73
N GLN A 146 0.27 -12.03 9.89
CA GLN A 146 -0.43 -12.07 11.17
C GLN A 146 0.48 -12.76 12.22
N LYS A 147 1.58 -12.14 12.50
CA LYS A 147 2.29 -12.17 13.75
C LYS A 147 1.81 -10.93 14.48
N ILE A 148 0.72 -11.10 15.18
CA ILE A 148 0.42 -10.36 16.39
C ILE A 148 1.61 -10.64 17.33
N GLN A 149 2.72 -9.98 17.07
CA GLN A 149 3.83 -9.84 18.00
C GLN A 149 3.95 -8.35 18.30
N ASN A 150 3.32 -8.00 19.43
CA ASN A 150 3.60 -6.83 20.27
C ASN A 150 4.09 -5.54 19.58
N ASN A 151 3.34 -5.07 18.58
CA ASN A 151 3.51 -3.73 18.02
C ASN A 151 2.63 -2.69 18.74
N ASN A 152 2.11 -3.04 19.92
CA ASN A 152 1.30 -2.11 20.72
C ASN A 152 2.04 -0.83 21.04
N ASP A 153 3.36 -0.91 21.23
CA ASP A 153 4.19 0.26 21.50
C ASP A 153 4.31 1.18 20.29
N THR A 154 4.55 0.62 19.11
CA THR A 154 4.65 1.42 17.88
C THR A 154 3.31 2.08 17.53
N ILE A 155 2.19 1.36 17.74
CA ILE A 155 0.85 1.89 17.54
C ILE A 155 0.58 3.00 18.56
N LEU A 156 0.92 2.78 19.82
CA LEU A 156 0.72 3.74 20.90
C LEU A 156 1.56 5.00 20.70
N ILE A 157 2.84 4.86 20.34
CA ILE A 157 3.73 5.99 20.02
C ILE A 157 3.16 6.81 18.85
N SER A 158 2.82 6.15 17.74
CA SER A 158 2.30 6.86 16.57
C SER A 158 0.98 7.58 16.84
N SER A 159 0.11 6.98 17.65
CA SER A 159 -1.16 7.58 18.05
C SER A 159 -0.97 8.83 18.90
N LEU A 160 -0.11 8.76 19.92
CA LEU A 160 0.15 9.89 20.81
C LEU A 160 0.89 11.04 20.10
N VAL A 161 1.83 10.71 19.22
CA VAL A 161 2.50 11.72 18.36
C VAL A 161 1.51 12.39 17.41
N SER A 162 0.55 11.64 16.83
CA SER A 162 -0.50 12.22 15.98
C SER A 162 -1.46 13.13 16.75
N MET A 163 -1.58 12.95 18.08
CA MET A 163 -2.33 13.83 18.99
C MET A 163 -1.56 15.09 19.37
N GLY A 164 -0.30 15.24 18.92
CA GLY A 164 0.52 16.44 19.14
C GLY A 164 1.53 16.34 20.29
N TYR A 165 1.69 15.17 20.91
CA TYR A 165 2.72 14.97 21.93
C TYR A 165 4.12 14.82 21.31
N ASP A 166 5.14 15.29 22.02
CA ASP A 166 6.53 15.16 21.58
C ASP A 166 6.97 13.70 21.54
N LYS A 167 7.60 13.30 20.44
CA LYS A 167 7.96 11.90 20.17
C LYS A 167 8.92 11.33 21.23
N ASN A 168 9.97 12.09 21.60
CA ASN A 168 10.99 11.60 22.53
C ASN A 168 10.40 11.42 23.94
N ARG A 169 9.50 12.31 24.32
CA ARG A 169 8.78 12.24 25.62
C ARG A 169 7.81 11.06 25.64
N VAL A 170 7.13 10.80 24.54
CA VAL A 170 6.23 9.64 24.39
C VAL A 170 7.01 8.33 24.47
N GLU A 171 8.13 8.20 23.75
CA GLU A 171 8.97 7.00 23.77
C GLU A 171 9.53 6.71 25.18
N ALA A 172 9.97 7.73 25.91
CA ALA A 172 10.45 7.57 27.28
C ALA A 172 9.36 7.03 28.22
N ILE A 173 8.15 7.63 28.17
CA ILE A 173 7.04 7.23 29.03
C ILE A 173 6.55 5.82 28.71
N ILE A 174 6.46 5.45 27.44
CA ILE A 174 6.02 4.11 27.02
C ILE A 174 7.02 3.05 27.47
N GLY A 175 8.31 3.36 27.52
CA GLY A 175 9.34 2.48 28.04
C GLY A 175 9.22 2.17 29.54
N GLU A 176 8.53 3.04 30.31
CA GLU A 176 8.30 2.88 31.75
C GLU A 176 6.99 2.12 32.07
N ILE A 177 6.07 1.98 31.11
CA ILE A 177 4.77 1.33 31.30
C ILE A 177 4.91 -0.18 31.08
N GLU A 178 4.33 -0.99 31.96
CA GLU A 178 4.32 -2.44 31.83
C GLU A 178 3.76 -2.92 30.48
N THR A 179 4.53 -3.78 29.79
CA THR A 179 4.22 -4.26 28.44
C THR A 179 3.07 -5.29 28.40
N ASN A 180 2.75 -5.93 29.51
CA ASN A 180 1.70 -6.96 29.65
C ASN A 180 0.30 -6.39 29.84
N LEU A 181 0.16 -5.09 30.01
CA LEU A 181 -1.17 -4.47 30.15
C LEU A 181 -1.86 -4.35 28.78
N PRO A 182 -3.21 -4.43 28.76
CA PRO A 182 -4.00 -4.14 27.57
C PRO A 182 -3.68 -2.77 26.99
N LEU A 183 -3.74 -2.63 25.66
CA LEU A 183 -3.38 -1.40 24.94
C LEU A 183 -4.17 -0.19 25.47
N GLU A 184 -5.43 -0.37 25.78
CA GLU A 184 -6.33 0.68 26.31
C GLU A 184 -5.82 1.23 27.65
N ILE A 185 -5.39 0.34 28.55
CA ILE A 185 -4.87 0.73 29.88
C ILE A 185 -3.54 1.45 29.73
N ARG A 186 -2.64 0.93 28.88
CA ARG A 186 -1.36 1.55 28.58
C ARG A 186 -1.54 2.95 27.96
N THR A 187 -2.54 3.13 27.09
CA THR A 187 -2.88 4.43 26.50
C THR A 187 -3.29 5.43 27.59
N ILE A 188 -4.14 5.02 28.53
CA ILE A 188 -4.61 5.90 29.61
C ILE A 188 -3.45 6.29 30.53
N GLU A 189 -2.56 5.36 30.87
CA GLU A 189 -1.39 5.62 31.71
C GLU A 189 -0.40 6.56 31.03
N ALA A 190 -0.14 6.34 29.73
CA ALA A 190 0.73 7.22 28.93
C ALA A 190 0.18 8.65 28.90
N ILE A 191 -1.11 8.83 28.63
CA ILE A 191 -1.75 10.17 28.58
C ILE A 191 -1.67 10.84 29.97
N ARG A 192 -1.93 10.11 31.06
CA ARG A 192 -1.81 10.65 32.42
C ARG A 192 -0.39 11.11 32.75
N SER A 193 0.61 10.38 32.30
CA SER A 193 2.02 10.72 32.52
C SER A 193 2.47 11.89 31.64
N LEU A 194 1.93 12.01 30.44
CA LEU A 194 2.20 13.13 29.52
C LEU A 194 1.54 14.45 29.95
N ALA A 195 0.45 14.37 30.72
CA ALA A 195 -0.30 15.54 31.21
C ALA A 195 0.30 16.19 32.47
N LYS A 196 1.31 15.56 33.08
CA LYS A 196 2.11 16.13 34.19
C LYS A 196 3.31 16.92 33.67
#